data_4a328400f1dbe1f209270f0312de36b2
#
_entry.id   4a328400f1dbe1f209270f0312de36b2
#
_cell.length_a   1.000
_cell.length_b   1.000
_cell.length_c   1.000
_cell.angle_alpha   90.00
_cell.angle_beta   90.00
_cell.angle_gamma   90.00
#
_symmetry.space_group_name_H-M   'P 1'
#
loop_
_entity.id
_entity.type
_entity.pdbx_description
1 polymer ?
#
loop_
_entity_poly.entity_id
_entity_poly.type
_entity_poly.pdbx_seq_one_letter_code
_entity_poly.pdbx_strand_id
1 'polypeptide(L)'
;MAALAWTATQPVQAQEVTFKIAHFLPAVASTQKAVLKPWCDEMGQLSGRRIKCQFYPSMQLGGTPGQLADQVKNGVADIVWTAPGYSPGRFPKTEVLELPGVLPLGGLAGGRVIWDFYEKQLKDEYKDYKVLALHGDGGMNIHTASKLLTSAQDFKGVKLRAPNRTIARTLTALGATPVAMPPAQVTEAISKGVVDGASAVWEVMLPTKLDEVTKFHFETPADRPVMGATVLALLMNKQKYDALPADLKAIVDKVSGLPLVERYGKGWDEASVTARNKVKGLPGHTLTVVSAAAYDAILKQTEVVEKEWLADAKTKNINGEALLAAARESARKQTH
;
A
#
# COMPACT_ATOMS: atom_id res chain seq x y z
N MET A 1 -5.22 -45.18 -57.90
CA MET A 1 -4.84 -45.19 -56.48
C MET A 1 -4.74 -43.75 -56.01
N ALA A 2 -5.71 -43.24 -55.24
CA ALA A 2 -5.70 -41.86 -54.68
C ALA A 2 -5.13 -41.94 -53.28
N ALA A 3 -3.98 -41.33 -53.06
CA ALA A 3 -3.39 -41.23 -51.72
C ALA A 3 -4.11 -40.11 -50.92
N LEU A 4 -4.86 -40.47 -49.89
CA LEU A 4 -5.36 -39.51 -48.89
C LEU A 4 -4.18 -39.04 -48.02
N ALA A 5 -3.79 -37.79 -48.18
CA ALA A 5 -2.85 -37.14 -47.27
C ALA A 5 -3.59 -36.80 -45.95
N TRP A 6 -3.27 -37.49 -44.87
CA TRP A 6 -3.66 -37.13 -43.53
C TRP A 6 -2.82 -35.94 -43.07
N THR A 7 -3.40 -34.75 -43.01
CA THR A 7 -2.79 -33.61 -42.34
C THR A 7 -2.94 -33.79 -40.83
N ALA A 8 -1.89 -34.25 -40.17
CA ALA A 8 -1.81 -34.27 -38.72
C ALA A 8 -1.79 -32.83 -38.21
N THR A 9 -2.90 -32.34 -37.67
CA THR A 9 -2.96 -31.12 -36.89
C THR A 9 -2.19 -31.37 -35.61
N GLN A 10 -0.95 -30.82 -35.53
CA GLN A 10 -0.21 -30.80 -34.26
C GLN A 10 -1.01 -29.96 -33.23
N PRO A 11 -1.19 -30.46 -32.01
CA PRO A 11 -1.83 -29.67 -30.96
C PRO A 11 -0.97 -28.43 -30.74
N VAL A 12 -1.52 -27.25 -30.96
CA VAL A 12 -0.90 -25.98 -30.55
C VAL A 12 -0.68 -26.07 -29.04
N GLN A 13 0.55 -26.25 -28.63
CA GLN A 13 0.91 -26.30 -27.22
C GLN A 13 0.52 -24.96 -26.61
N ALA A 14 -0.49 -24.93 -25.76
CA ALA A 14 -1.01 -23.71 -25.16
C ALA A 14 0.12 -23.04 -24.35
N GLN A 15 0.45 -21.79 -24.68
CA GLN A 15 1.55 -21.06 -24.05
C GLN A 15 1.36 -20.98 -22.53
N GLU A 16 2.33 -21.51 -21.76
CA GLU A 16 2.42 -21.35 -20.31
C GLU A 16 3.18 -20.09 -19.95
N VAL A 17 2.76 -19.42 -18.89
CA VAL A 17 3.38 -18.20 -18.37
C VAL A 17 3.60 -18.33 -16.87
N THR A 18 4.82 -18.13 -16.41
CA THR A 18 5.13 -18.00 -14.99
C THR A 18 5.45 -16.54 -14.68
N PHE A 19 4.67 -15.91 -13.78
CA PHE A 19 4.92 -14.55 -13.33
C PHE A 19 5.84 -14.55 -12.11
N LYS A 20 6.95 -13.80 -12.19
CA LYS A 20 7.81 -13.47 -11.05
C LYS A 20 7.20 -12.30 -10.30
N ILE A 21 6.75 -12.54 -9.06
CA ILE A 21 6.06 -11.54 -8.22
C ILE A 21 6.96 -11.17 -7.05
N ALA A 22 7.43 -9.92 -7.00
CA ALA A 22 8.32 -9.44 -5.95
C ALA A 22 7.64 -8.43 -5.02
N HIS A 23 7.99 -8.47 -3.73
CA HIS A 23 7.52 -7.51 -2.75
C HIS A 23 8.47 -7.40 -1.54
N PHE A 24 8.26 -6.37 -0.72
CA PHE A 24 9.16 -6.00 0.38
C PHE A 24 8.80 -6.61 1.74
N LEU A 25 7.58 -7.16 1.93
CA LEU A 25 7.18 -7.79 3.20
C LEU A 25 7.60 -9.27 3.28
N PRO A 26 7.69 -9.82 4.50
CA PRO A 26 7.90 -11.26 4.68
C PRO A 26 6.78 -12.10 4.07
N ALA A 27 7.08 -13.34 3.69
CA ALA A 27 6.10 -14.28 3.10
C ALA A 27 4.90 -14.59 4.02
N VAL A 28 5.04 -14.35 5.32
CA VAL A 28 3.98 -14.54 6.31
C VAL A 28 2.96 -13.41 6.35
N ALA A 29 3.23 -12.26 5.72
CA ALA A 29 2.32 -11.12 5.66
C ALA A 29 1.02 -11.46 4.93
N SER A 30 -0.07 -10.79 5.30
CA SER A 30 -1.41 -10.95 4.72
C SER A 30 -1.40 -10.68 3.22
N THR A 31 -0.61 -9.69 2.76
CA THR A 31 -0.39 -9.39 1.34
C THR A 31 -0.11 -10.64 0.52
N GLN A 32 0.84 -11.49 0.95
CA GLN A 32 1.14 -12.72 0.20
C GLN A 32 0.13 -13.82 0.49
N LYS A 33 -0.20 -14.08 1.77
CA LYS A 33 -1.02 -15.23 2.15
C LYS A 33 -2.49 -15.07 1.80
N ALA A 34 -3.06 -13.91 2.09
CA ALA A 34 -4.49 -13.66 1.94
C ALA A 34 -4.87 -13.07 0.58
N VAL A 35 -3.92 -12.44 -0.12
CA VAL A 35 -4.23 -11.73 -1.37
C VAL A 35 -3.48 -12.31 -2.57
N LEU A 36 -2.14 -12.18 -2.63
CA LEU A 36 -1.38 -12.51 -3.83
C LEU A 36 -1.45 -14.00 -4.19
N LYS A 37 -1.34 -14.88 -3.18
CA LYS A 37 -1.39 -16.32 -3.44
C LYS A 37 -2.80 -16.76 -3.92
N PRO A 38 -3.92 -16.43 -3.24
CA PRO A 38 -5.26 -16.76 -3.73
C PRO A 38 -5.58 -16.12 -5.09
N TRP A 39 -5.15 -14.90 -5.36
CA TRP A 39 -5.29 -14.24 -6.65
C TRP A 39 -4.55 -15.00 -7.77
N CYS A 40 -3.34 -15.46 -7.50
CA CYS A 40 -2.58 -16.28 -8.45
C CYS A 40 -3.21 -17.66 -8.67
N ASP A 41 -3.66 -18.32 -7.60
CA ASP A 41 -4.33 -19.62 -7.67
C ASP A 41 -5.61 -19.50 -8.53
N GLU A 42 -6.36 -18.39 -8.42
CA GLU A 42 -7.54 -18.09 -9.24
C GLU A 42 -7.17 -17.93 -10.74
N MET A 43 -6.10 -17.17 -11.05
CA MET A 43 -5.61 -17.08 -12.43
C MET A 43 -5.19 -18.46 -12.97
N GLY A 44 -4.53 -19.26 -12.14
CA GLY A 44 -4.14 -20.63 -12.48
C GLY A 44 -5.35 -21.51 -12.82
N GLN A 45 -6.41 -21.45 -12.02
CA GLN A 45 -7.64 -22.19 -12.25
C GLN A 45 -8.34 -21.73 -13.54
N LEU A 46 -8.54 -20.42 -13.72
CA LEU A 46 -9.21 -19.85 -14.88
C LEU A 46 -8.47 -20.10 -16.20
N SER A 47 -7.13 -20.20 -16.15
CA SER A 47 -6.29 -20.45 -17.32
C SER A 47 -6.04 -21.92 -17.63
N GLY A 48 -6.64 -22.85 -16.91
CA GLY A 48 -6.31 -24.28 -17.04
C GLY A 48 -4.87 -24.58 -16.66
N ARG A 49 -4.33 -23.89 -15.64
CA ARG A 49 -2.96 -23.97 -15.11
C ARG A 49 -1.87 -23.43 -16.05
N ARG A 50 -2.24 -22.67 -17.09
CA ARG A 50 -1.26 -22.01 -17.96
C ARG A 50 -0.60 -20.77 -17.31
N ILE A 51 -1.26 -20.12 -16.34
CA ILE A 51 -0.66 -19.07 -15.52
C ILE A 51 -0.19 -19.69 -14.20
N LYS A 52 1.07 -19.45 -13.89
CA LYS A 52 1.74 -19.84 -12.63
C LYS A 52 2.39 -18.59 -12.03
N CYS A 53 2.62 -18.56 -10.71
CA CYS A 53 3.35 -17.49 -10.05
C CYS A 53 4.51 -18.04 -9.23
N GLN A 54 5.59 -17.27 -9.22
CA GLN A 54 6.74 -17.47 -8.34
C GLN A 54 6.91 -16.22 -7.49
N PHE A 55 6.86 -16.38 -6.16
CA PHE A 55 6.92 -15.26 -5.23
C PHE A 55 8.36 -15.02 -4.74
N TYR A 56 8.73 -13.74 -4.66
CA TYR A 56 10.01 -13.25 -4.16
C TYR A 56 9.75 -12.20 -3.05
N PRO A 57 9.40 -12.66 -1.83
CA PRO A 57 9.17 -11.79 -0.68
C PRO A 57 10.47 -11.18 -0.15
N SER A 58 10.35 -10.18 0.76
CA SER A 58 11.50 -9.60 1.49
C SER A 58 12.65 -9.16 0.58
N MET A 59 12.34 -8.61 -0.60
CA MET A 59 13.34 -8.14 -1.58
C MET A 59 14.31 -9.22 -2.08
N GLN A 60 13.87 -10.49 -2.19
CA GLN A 60 14.72 -11.60 -2.63
C GLN A 60 15.35 -11.43 -4.02
N LEU A 61 14.80 -10.58 -4.88
CA LEU A 61 15.44 -10.21 -6.15
C LEU A 61 16.51 -9.10 -6.00
N GLY A 62 16.81 -8.72 -4.76
CA GLY A 62 17.77 -7.67 -4.43
C GLY A 62 17.17 -6.26 -4.45
N GLY A 63 18.00 -5.27 -4.13
CA GLY A 63 17.62 -3.86 -4.09
C GLY A 63 16.84 -3.45 -2.84
N THR A 64 16.18 -2.31 -2.93
CA THR A 64 15.38 -1.70 -1.87
C THR A 64 13.91 -1.58 -2.28
N PRO A 65 12.96 -1.42 -1.34
CA PRO A 65 11.55 -1.21 -1.68
C PRO A 65 11.29 -0.06 -2.66
N GLY A 66 12.08 1.03 -2.60
CA GLY A 66 11.97 2.14 -3.54
C GLY A 66 12.36 1.80 -4.98
N GLN A 67 13.09 0.69 -5.20
CA GLN A 67 13.51 0.25 -6.54
C GLN A 67 12.52 -0.74 -7.20
N LEU A 68 11.49 -1.20 -6.48
CA LEU A 68 10.53 -2.18 -7.02
C LEU A 68 9.82 -1.67 -8.28
N ALA A 69 9.44 -0.38 -8.31
CA ALA A 69 8.82 0.21 -9.50
C ALA A 69 9.77 0.19 -10.72
N ASP A 70 11.09 0.36 -10.53
CA ASP A 70 12.07 0.20 -11.61
C ASP A 70 12.30 -1.26 -11.97
N GLN A 71 12.32 -2.15 -11.00
CA GLN A 71 12.47 -3.59 -11.25
C GLN A 71 11.36 -4.13 -12.15
N VAL A 72 10.10 -3.75 -11.91
CA VAL A 72 9.00 -4.18 -12.77
C VAL A 72 9.04 -3.48 -14.12
N LYS A 73 9.37 -2.18 -14.20
CA LYS A 73 9.50 -1.46 -15.47
C LYS A 73 10.56 -2.10 -16.36
N ASN A 74 11.68 -2.50 -15.79
CA ASN A 74 12.83 -3.06 -16.50
C ASN A 74 12.78 -4.59 -16.65
N GLY A 75 11.70 -5.27 -16.22
CA GLY A 75 11.52 -6.71 -16.40
C GLY A 75 12.35 -7.60 -15.46
N VAL A 76 12.94 -7.08 -14.39
CA VAL A 76 13.59 -7.88 -13.33
C VAL A 76 12.55 -8.75 -12.63
N ALA A 77 11.40 -8.17 -12.32
CA ALA A 77 10.18 -8.88 -11.91
C ALA A 77 9.08 -8.64 -12.95
N ASP A 78 8.17 -9.60 -13.12
CA ASP A 78 7.00 -9.42 -14.00
C ASP A 78 5.92 -8.59 -13.30
N ILE A 79 5.78 -8.75 -11.98
CA ILE A 79 4.81 -8.06 -11.14
C ILE A 79 5.51 -7.66 -9.85
N VAL A 80 5.22 -6.46 -9.34
CA VAL A 80 5.67 -6.02 -8.02
C VAL A 80 4.51 -5.48 -7.20
N TRP A 81 4.53 -5.76 -5.90
CA TRP A 81 3.72 -5.04 -4.94
C TRP A 81 4.62 -4.07 -4.18
N THR A 82 4.30 -2.78 -4.26
CA THR A 82 5.14 -1.69 -3.73
C THR A 82 4.31 -0.52 -3.22
N ALA A 83 4.94 0.45 -2.58
CA ALA A 83 4.35 1.75 -2.26
C ALA A 83 4.95 2.81 -3.20
N PRO A 84 4.13 3.54 -4.00
CA PRO A 84 4.60 4.65 -4.82
C PRO A 84 5.39 5.70 -4.02
N GLY A 85 4.98 5.98 -2.78
CA GLY A 85 5.64 6.90 -1.87
C GLY A 85 7.07 6.50 -1.44
N TYR A 86 7.51 5.25 -1.70
CA TYR A 86 8.89 4.83 -1.47
C TYR A 86 9.87 5.33 -2.56
N SER A 87 9.34 5.86 -3.67
CA SER A 87 10.11 6.52 -4.73
C SER A 87 9.75 8.00 -4.78
N PRO A 88 10.28 8.86 -3.87
CA PRO A 88 9.85 10.24 -3.72
C PRO A 88 9.89 11.02 -5.03
N GLY A 89 8.81 11.72 -5.33
CA GLY A 89 8.71 12.58 -6.51
C GLY A 89 8.44 11.88 -7.83
N ARG A 90 8.37 10.53 -7.85
CA ARG A 90 8.05 9.75 -9.05
C ARG A 90 6.54 9.72 -9.35
N PHE A 91 5.72 9.68 -8.31
CA PHE A 91 4.25 9.62 -8.39
C PHE A 91 3.62 10.81 -7.66
N PRO A 92 3.88 12.06 -8.12
CA PRO A 92 3.52 13.25 -7.38
C PRO A 92 2.00 13.50 -7.29
N LYS A 93 1.21 13.00 -8.25
CA LYS A 93 -0.25 13.10 -8.18
C LYS A 93 -0.83 12.12 -7.17
N THR A 94 -0.25 10.92 -7.07
CA THR A 94 -0.65 9.91 -6.09
C THR A 94 -0.50 10.39 -4.65
N GLU A 95 0.50 11.22 -4.35
CA GLU A 95 0.76 11.76 -3.01
C GLU A 95 -0.44 12.52 -2.41
N VAL A 96 -1.38 13.04 -3.22
CA VAL A 96 -2.60 13.72 -2.73
C VAL A 96 -3.46 12.80 -1.85
N LEU A 97 -3.48 11.51 -2.16
CA LEU A 97 -4.25 10.51 -1.42
C LEU A 97 -3.63 10.18 -0.06
N GLU A 98 -2.35 10.51 0.15
CA GLU A 98 -1.63 10.27 1.41
C GLU A 98 -1.75 11.44 2.40
N LEU A 99 -2.35 12.56 1.96
CA LEU A 99 -2.51 13.77 2.79
C LEU A 99 -3.43 13.54 3.99
N PRO A 100 -3.15 14.20 5.13
CA PRO A 100 -4.05 14.17 6.29
C PRO A 100 -5.48 14.57 5.93
N GLY A 101 -6.44 13.82 6.43
CA GLY A 101 -7.87 14.13 6.25
C GLY A 101 -8.45 13.80 4.87
N VAL A 102 -7.72 13.16 3.96
CA VAL A 102 -8.21 12.83 2.62
C VAL A 102 -8.89 11.46 2.58
N LEU A 103 -8.27 10.42 3.10
CA LEU A 103 -8.83 9.07 3.03
C LEU A 103 -9.66 8.72 4.27
N PRO A 104 -10.73 7.91 4.11
CA PRO A 104 -11.43 7.31 5.23
C PRO A 104 -10.56 6.25 5.92
N LEU A 105 -10.88 5.96 7.18
CA LEU A 105 -10.29 4.86 7.91
C LEU A 105 -10.72 3.51 7.31
N GLY A 106 -9.79 2.56 7.25
CA GLY A 106 -10.02 1.20 6.79
C GLY A 106 -9.49 0.92 5.39
N GLY A 107 -9.00 -0.30 5.20
CA GLY A 107 -8.39 -0.75 3.94
C GLY A 107 -9.38 -0.85 2.81
N LEU A 108 -10.60 -1.36 3.08
CA LEU A 108 -11.64 -1.50 2.05
C LEU A 108 -12.17 -0.13 1.61
N ALA A 109 -12.52 0.74 2.56
CA ALA A 109 -13.06 2.07 2.26
C ALA A 109 -12.00 2.93 1.54
N GLY A 110 -10.79 3.03 2.10
CA GLY A 110 -9.68 3.76 1.49
C GLY A 110 -9.28 3.20 0.12
N GLY A 111 -9.27 1.87 -0.02
CA GLY A 111 -8.95 1.21 -1.30
C GLY A 111 -9.90 1.57 -2.43
N ARG A 112 -11.21 1.61 -2.15
CA ARG A 112 -12.23 2.03 -3.14
C ARG A 112 -12.06 3.48 -3.56
N VAL A 113 -11.75 4.38 -2.62
CA VAL A 113 -11.46 5.80 -2.93
C VAL A 113 -10.24 5.91 -3.84
N ILE A 114 -9.16 5.21 -3.50
CA ILE A 114 -7.92 5.23 -4.27
C ILE A 114 -8.14 4.71 -5.70
N TRP A 115 -8.89 3.60 -5.84
CA TRP A 115 -9.18 3.04 -7.16
C TRP A 115 -10.06 3.95 -8.02
N ASP A 116 -11.13 4.52 -7.44
CA ASP A 116 -11.97 5.50 -8.15
C ASP A 116 -11.15 6.71 -8.62
N PHE A 117 -10.28 7.21 -7.77
CA PHE A 117 -9.38 8.32 -8.11
C PHE A 117 -8.35 7.94 -9.18
N TYR A 118 -7.76 6.73 -9.10
CA TYR A 118 -6.84 6.23 -10.13
C TYR A 118 -7.50 6.18 -11.50
N GLU A 119 -8.71 5.61 -11.58
CA GLU A 119 -9.44 5.49 -12.85
C GLU A 119 -9.69 6.85 -13.52
N LYS A 120 -9.86 7.91 -12.74
CA LYS A 120 -10.21 9.26 -13.23
C LYS A 120 -8.99 10.18 -13.40
N GLN A 121 -7.97 10.07 -12.58
CA GLN A 121 -6.95 11.10 -12.43
C GLN A 121 -5.50 10.61 -12.60
N LEU A 122 -5.21 9.30 -12.42
CA LEU A 122 -3.83 8.82 -12.30
C LEU A 122 -3.34 7.95 -13.46
N LYS A 123 -4.17 7.61 -14.45
CA LYS A 123 -3.76 6.71 -15.55
C LYS A 123 -2.51 7.17 -16.30
N ASP A 124 -2.34 8.45 -16.48
CA ASP A 124 -1.17 9.05 -17.14
C ASP A 124 0.10 8.93 -16.29
N GLU A 125 -0.03 9.03 -14.95
CA GLU A 125 1.11 8.88 -14.04
C GLU A 125 1.65 7.43 -14.04
N TYR A 126 0.78 6.45 -14.27
CA TYR A 126 1.12 5.03 -14.30
C TYR A 126 1.23 4.44 -15.73
N LYS A 127 1.29 5.26 -16.77
CA LYS A 127 1.28 4.82 -18.19
C LYS A 127 2.35 3.79 -18.56
N ASP A 128 3.47 3.77 -17.84
CA ASP A 128 4.59 2.85 -18.07
C ASP A 128 4.34 1.44 -17.50
N TYR A 129 3.21 1.23 -16.82
CA TYR A 129 2.84 -0.01 -16.16
C TYR A 129 1.47 -0.50 -16.59
N LYS A 130 1.22 -1.80 -16.47
CA LYS A 130 -0.13 -2.31 -16.29
C LYS A 130 -0.44 -2.29 -14.80
N VAL A 131 -1.32 -1.41 -14.38
CA VAL A 131 -1.79 -1.37 -12.99
C VAL A 131 -2.81 -2.48 -12.78
N LEU A 132 -2.53 -3.37 -11.83
CA LEU A 132 -3.41 -4.47 -11.45
C LEU A 132 -4.29 -4.09 -10.25
N ALA A 133 -3.74 -3.31 -9.31
CA ALA A 133 -4.47 -2.70 -8.19
C ALA A 133 -3.72 -1.46 -7.68
N LEU A 134 -4.47 -0.44 -7.27
CA LEU A 134 -4.04 0.60 -6.34
C LEU A 134 -4.95 0.56 -5.13
N HIS A 135 -4.39 0.47 -3.93
CA HIS A 135 -5.16 0.35 -2.69
C HIS A 135 -4.49 1.09 -1.53
N GLY A 136 -5.19 1.27 -0.42
CA GLY A 136 -4.66 1.89 0.78
C GLY A 136 -4.23 0.87 1.83
N ASP A 137 -3.53 1.37 2.82
CA ASP A 137 -3.07 0.62 3.99
C ASP A 137 -4.06 0.65 5.18
N GLY A 138 -5.18 1.34 5.03
CA GLY A 138 -6.21 1.45 6.07
C GLY A 138 -6.01 2.61 7.04
N GLY A 139 -4.89 3.33 6.95
CA GLY A 139 -4.61 4.51 7.75
C GLY A 139 -3.54 4.33 8.82
N MET A 140 -2.83 5.41 9.04
CA MET A 140 -1.68 5.50 9.91
C MET A 140 -2.09 5.38 11.38
N ASN A 141 -1.42 4.49 12.12
CA ASN A 141 -1.39 4.43 13.58
C ASN A 141 0.03 4.77 14.05
N ILE A 142 0.19 5.13 15.33
CA ILE A 142 1.52 5.33 15.92
C ILE A 142 1.75 4.30 17.01
N HIS A 143 2.86 3.60 16.91
CA HIS A 143 3.27 2.58 17.87
C HIS A 143 4.61 2.97 18.48
N THR A 144 4.67 3.13 19.80
CA THR A 144 5.88 3.56 20.51
C THR A 144 6.33 2.54 21.56
N ALA A 145 7.62 2.52 21.85
CA ALA A 145 8.19 1.62 22.84
C ALA A 145 7.81 2.01 24.28
N SER A 146 7.83 3.31 24.61
CA SER A 146 7.75 3.78 26.00
C SER A 146 6.90 5.01 26.24
N LYS A 147 6.39 5.68 25.17
CA LYS A 147 5.65 6.94 25.32
C LYS A 147 4.20 6.80 24.88
N LEU A 148 3.26 7.08 25.77
CA LEU A 148 1.85 7.20 25.42
C LEU A 148 1.60 8.52 24.68
N LEU A 149 0.91 8.47 23.55
CA LEU A 149 0.46 9.63 22.79
C LEU A 149 -1.06 9.73 22.88
N THR A 150 -1.59 10.89 23.25
CA THR A 150 -3.03 11.15 23.40
C THR A 150 -3.47 12.47 22.78
N SER A 151 -2.49 13.33 22.44
CA SER A 151 -2.69 14.67 21.88
C SER A 151 -1.56 15.06 20.96
N ALA A 152 -1.74 16.15 20.19
CA ALA A 152 -0.70 16.72 19.34
C ALA A 152 0.60 17.07 20.08
N GLN A 153 0.49 17.55 21.31
CA GLN A 153 1.63 17.95 22.15
C GLN A 153 2.55 16.78 22.48
N ASP A 154 2.02 15.58 22.58
CA ASP A 154 2.77 14.38 22.95
C ASP A 154 3.77 13.97 21.87
N PHE A 155 3.56 14.39 20.63
CA PHE A 155 4.47 14.11 19.50
C PHE A 155 5.78 14.89 19.59
N LYS A 156 5.81 16.01 20.32
CA LYS A 156 6.99 16.90 20.38
C LYS A 156 8.22 16.15 20.85
N GLY A 157 9.27 16.18 20.00
CA GLY A 157 10.57 15.58 20.28
C GLY A 157 10.63 14.05 20.14
N VAL A 158 9.52 13.37 19.80
CA VAL A 158 9.50 11.91 19.60
C VAL A 158 10.11 11.59 18.24
N LYS A 159 11.05 10.66 18.20
CA LYS A 159 11.64 10.16 16.95
C LYS A 159 10.77 9.01 16.41
N LEU A 160 10.13 9.23 15.27
CA LEU A 160 9.20 8.26 14.69
C LEU A 160 9.63 7.83 13.29
N ARG A 161 9.60 6.55 13.02
CA ARG A 161 9.74 6.07 11.64
C ARG A 161 8.60 6.62 10.79
N ALA A 162 8.93 7.12 9.61
CA ALA A 162 7.96 7.51 8.59
C ALA A 162 8.11 6.62 7.35
N PRO A 163 7.00 6.07 6.80
CA PRO A 163 7.06 5.24 5.59
C PRO A 163 7.32 6.03 4.31
N ASN A 164 6.78 7.24 4.20
CA ASN A 164 6.85 8.08 3.03
C ASN A 164 7.04 9.57 3.40
N ARG A 165 7.21 10.41 2.37
CA ARG A 165 7.45 11.85 2.55
C ARG A 165 6.27 12.59 3.16
N THR A 166 5.05 12.25 2.77
CA THR A 166 3.84 12.90 3.27
C THR A 166 3.65 12.65 4.75
N ILE A 167 3.80 11.39 5.19
CA ILE A 167 3.75 11.05 6.62
C ILE A 167 4.93 11.68 7.39
N ALA A 168 6.11 11.78 6.80
CA ALA A 168 7.23 12.50 7.43
C ALA A 168 6.88 13.97 7.69
N ARG A 169 6.27 14.67 6.73
CA ARG A 169 5.78 16.05 6.91
C ARG A 169 4.68 16.13 7.98
N THR A 170 3.74 15.19 7.99
CA THR A 170 2.68 15.10 9.01
C THR A 170 3.30 15.00 10.42
N LEU A 171 4.27 14.12 10.61
CA LEU A 171 4.97 13.96 11.88
C LEU A 171 5.76 15.22 12.26
N THR A 172 6.42 15.86 11.30
CA THR A 172 7.14 17.13 11.51
C THR A 172 6.17 18.25 11.94
N ALA A 173 5.01 18.35 11.30
CA ALA A 173 3.97 19.32 11.65
C ALA A 173 3.48 19.15 13.09
N LEU A 174 3.50 17.92 13.62
CA LEU A 174 3.16 17.60 15.01
C LEU A 174 4.34 17.77 15.98
N GLY A 175 5.52 18.21 15.49
CA GLY A 175 6.72 18.42 16.31
C GLY A 175 7.54 17.16 16.59
N ALA A 176 7.22 16.03 15.94
CA ALA A 176 8.04 14.83 15.99
C ALA A 176 9.26 14.95 15.05
N THR A 177 10.23 14.07 15.23
CA THR A 177 11.39 13.93 14.35
C THR A 177 11.22 12.67 13.49
N PRO A 178 10.82 12.79 12.21
CA PRO A 178 10.62 11.64 11.35
C PRO A 178 11.97 11.06 10.89
N VAL A 179 12.03 9.73 10.82
CA VAL A 179 13.17 8.98 10.28
C VAL A 179 12.64 8.05 9.18
N ALA A 180 13.05 8.28 7.94
CA ALA A 180 12.64 7.44 6.82
C ALA A 180 13.39 6.10 6.85
N MET A 181 12.66 4.99 6.82
CA MET A 181 13.26 3.66 6.70
C MET A 181 12.26 2.62 6.18
N PRO A 182 12.75 1.56 5.49
CA PRO A 182 11.94 0.43 5.05
C PRO A 182 11.31 -0.33 6.24
N PRO A 183 10.14 -0.98 6.05
CA PRO A 183 9.47 -1.72 7.13
C PRO A 183 10.33 -2.77 7.82
N ALA A 184 11.20 -3.47 7.07
CA ALA A 184 12.05 -4.52 7.60
C ALA A 184 13.09 -4.04 8.64
N GLN A 185 13.41 -2.75 8.69
CA GLN A 185 14.39 -2.17 9.60
C GLN A 185 13.76 -1.61 10.89
N VAL A 186 12.43 -1.47 10.92
CA VAL A 186 11.73 -0.69 11.96
C VAL A 186 11.88 -1.33 13.34
N THR A 187 11.65 -2.63 13.44
CA THR A 187 11.71 -3.37 14.72
C THR A 187 13.11 -3.29 15.34
N GLU A 188 14.15 -3.48 14.54
CA GLU A 188 15.53 -3.35 14.98
C GLU A 188 15.86 -1.90 15.38
N ALA A 189 15.40 -0.91 14.60
CA ALA A 189 15.64 0.50 14.90
C ALA A 189 14.99 0.94 16.23
N ILE A 190 13.78 0.47 16.53
CA ILE A 190 13.12 0.71 17.83
C ILE A 190 13.88 -0.01 18.94
N SER A 191 14.22 -1.27 18.76
CA SER A 191 14.95 -2.08 19.75
C SER A 191 16.31 -1.46 20.14
N LYS A 192 16.99 -0.81 19.19
CA LYS A 192 18.27 -0.10 19.40
C LYS A 192 18.11 1.34 19.85
N GLY A 193 16.89 1.86 19.99
CA GLY A 193 16.65 3.27 20.37
C GLY A 193 17.01 4.29 19.29
N VAL A 194 17.14 3.86 18.02
CA VAL A 194 17.36 4.78 16.88
C VAL A 194 16.11 5.62 16.67
N VAL A 195 14.93 5.02 16.84
CA VAL A 195 13.63 5.68 16.89
C VAL A 195 12.85 5.22 18.13
N ASP A 196 11.98 6.10 18.64
CA ASP A 196 11.12 5.82 19.80
C ASP A 196 9.89 4.98 19.44
N GLY A 197 9.58 4.91 18.13
CA GLY A 197 8.40 4.23 17.62
C GLY A 197 8.27 4.39 16.10
N ALA A 198 7.09 4.04 15.60
CA ALA A 198 6.82 4.07 14.16
C ALA A 198 5.39 4.50 13.85
N SER A 199 5.25 5.24 12.74
CA SER A 199 4.01 5.24 11.96
C SER A 199 3.93 3.91 11.21
N ALA A 200 2.93 3.11 11.52
CA ALA A 200 2.67 1.82 10.90
C ALA A 200 1.18 1.47 11.03
N VAL A 201 0.73 0.54 10.20
CA VAL A 201 -0.64 0.01 10.28
C VAL A 201 -0.66 -1.30 11.06
N TRP A 202 -1.81 -1.67 11.61
CA TRP A 202 -1.95 -2.89 12.40
C TRP A 202 -1.59 -4.16 11.62
N GLU A 203 -1.87 -4.20 10.31
CA GLU A 203 -1.58 -5.36 9.45
C GLU A 203 -0.11 -5.79 9.51
N VAL A 204 0.83 -4.84 9.52
CA VAL A 204 2.27 -5.16 9.55
C VAL A 204 2.80 -5.49 10.94
N MET A 205 2.03 -5.27 11.99
CA MET A 205 2.44 -5.43 13.39
C MET A 205 3.06 -6.81 13.65
N LEU A 206 2.32 -7.87 13.34
CA LEU A 206 2.76 -9.24 13.62
C LEU A 206 3.82 -9.76 12.63
N PRO A 207 3.67 -9.57 11.30
CA PRO A 207 4.68 -10.01 10.33
C PRO A 207 6.05 -9.39 10.53
N THR A 208 6.11 -8.16 11.07
CA THR A 208 7.37 -7.44 11.31
C THR A 208 7.80 -7.45 12.78
N LYS A 209 7.05 -8.13 13.66
CA LYS A 209 7.34 -8.26 15.10
C LYS A 209 7.40 -6.91 15.84
N LEU A 210 6.63 -5.93 15.39
CA LEU A 210 6.55 -4.63 16.08
C LEU A 210 5.91 -4.76 17.46
N ASP A 211 5.03 -5.74 17.66
CA ASP A 211 4.42 -6.07 18.95
C ASP A 211 5.45 -6.48 20.02
N GLU A 212 6.63 -6.95 19.64
CA GLU A 212 7.70 -7.32 20.58
C GLU A 212 8.43 -6.09 21.14
N VAL A 213 8.46 -4.96 20.40
CA VAL A 213 9.28 -3.77 20.71
C VAL A 213 8.47 -2.49 20.98
N THR A 214 7.14 -2.54 20.84
CA THR A 214 6.25 -1.39 21.12
C THR A 214 5.21 -1.75 22.20
N LYS A 215 4.82 -0.76 23.00
CA LYS A 215 3.88 -0.96 24.12
C LYS A 215 2.68 -0.02 24.09
N PHE A 216 2.82 1.13 23.45
CA PHE A 216 1.77 2.15 23.39
C PHE A 216 1.32 2.35 21.95
N HIS A 217 0.01 2.36 21.72
CA HIS A 217 -0.58 2.36 20.40
C HIS A 217 -1.64 3.46 20.33
N PHE A 218 -1.38 4.45 19.48
CA PHE A 218 -2.28 5.55 19.14
C PHE A 218 -3.13 5.16 17.95
N GLU A 219 -4.44 5.33 18.04
CA GLU A 219 -5.41 4.97 17.00
C GLU A 219 -6.31 6.15 16.63
N THR A 220 -6.62 6.25 15.33
CA THR A 220 -7.61 7.19 14.78
C THR A 220 -9.01 6.83 15.29
N PRO A 221 -9.86 7.81 15.69
CA PRO A 221 -11.28 7.57 15.95
C PRO A 221 -12.00 7.04 14.71
N ALA A 222 -12.92 6.09 14.90
CA ALA A 222 -13.58 5.40 13.79
C ALA A 222 -14.43 6.30 12.87
N ASP A 223 -14.87 7.44 13.38
CA ASP A 223 -15.70 8.43 12.67
C ASP A 223 -14.88 9.58 12.06
N ARG A 224 -13.56 9.44 11.99
CA ARG A 224 -12.65 10.46 11.44
C ARG A 224 -11.85 9.94 10.25
N PRO A 225 -11.50 10.84 9.29
CA PRO A 225 -10.54 10.50 8.25
C PRO A 225 -9.16 10.27 8.85
N VAL A 226 -8.31 9.53 8.14
CA VAL A 226 -6.96 9.22 8.64
C VAL A 226 -6.05 10.45 8.65
N MET A 227 -5.09 10.53 9.58
CA MET A 227 -4.08 11.60 9.60
C MET A 227 -2.92 11.34 8.64
N GLY A 228 -3.05 10.33 7.78
CA GLY A 228 -2.13 9.93 6.74
C GLY A 228 -2.32 8.47 6.39
N ALA A 229 -1.92 8.12 5.19
CA ALA A 229 -1.99 6.75 4.68
C ALA A 229 -0.79 6.48 3.76
N THR A 230 -0.59 5.20 3.45
CA THR A 230 0.31 4.79 2.37
C THR A 230 -0.52 4.21 1.24
N VAL A 231 -0.39 4.78 0.05
CA VAL A 231 -0.90 4.16 -1.17
C VAL A 231 0.00 2.99 -1.55
N LEU A 232 -0.62 1.88 -1.89
CA LEU A 232 0.05 0.65 -2.29
C LEU A 232 -0.38 0.26 -3.69
N ALA A 233 0.54 -0.29 -4.47
CA ALA A 233 0.33 -0.61 -5.88
C ALA A 233 0.77 -2.03 -6.21
N LEU A 234 -0.06 -2.77 -6.93
CA LEU A 234 0.34 -3.98 -7.65
C LEU A 234 0.53 -3.60 -9.12
N LEU A 235 1.79 -3.54 -9.53
CA LEU A 235 2.20 -3.12 -10.88
C LEU A 235 2.74 -4.31 -11.66
N MET A 236 2.34 -4.44 -12.93
CA MET A 236 2.87 -5.43 -13.85
C MET A 236 3.69 -4.75 -14.95
N ASN A 237 4.76 -5.39 -15.37
CA ASN A 237 5.54 -4.97 -16.52
C ASN A 237 4.63 -4.86 -17.75
N LYS A 238 4.59 -3.66 -18.35
CA LYS A 238 3.67 -3.38 -19.44
C LYS A 238 3.95 -4.23 -20.68
N GLN A 239 5.21 -4.42 -21.04
CA GLN A 239 5.60 -5.22 -22.20
C GLN A 239 5.23 -6.70 -21.98
N LYS A 240 5.44 -7.21 -20.77
CA LYS A 240 5.05 -8.59 -20.42
C LYS A 240 3.53 -8.78 -20.54
N TYR A 241 2.74 -7.82 -20.04
CA TYR A 241 1.29 -7.84 -20.19
C TYR A 241 0.87 -7.76 -21.66
N ASP A 242 1.47 -6.83 -22.44
CA ASP A 242 1.14 -6.63 -23.86
C ASP A 242 1.47 -7.87 -24.72
N ALA A 243 2.46 -8.65 -24.32
CA ALA A 243 2.86 -9.89 -24.98
C ALA A 243 2.02 -11.14 -24.62
N LEU A 244 1.11 -11.03 -23.64
CA LEU A 244 0.24 -12.17 -23.27
C LEU A 244 -0.73 -12.52 -24.40
N PRO A 245 -1.05 -13.81 -24.60
CA PRO A 245 -2.19 -14.22 -25.39
C PRO A 245 -3.49 -13.55 -24.95
N ALA A 246 -4.40 -13.28 -25.87
CA ALA A 246 -5.62 -12.51 -25.60
C ALA A 246 -6.48 -13.13 -24.49
N ASP A 247 -6.58 -14.44 -24.44
CA ASP A 247 -7.32 -15.19 -23.43
C ASP A 247 -6.68 -15.09 -22.04
N LEU A 248 -5.34 -15.12 -21.94
CA LEU A 248 -4.61 -14.92 -20.68
C LEU A 248 -4.70 -13.46 -20.21
N LYS A 249 -4.65 -12.49 -21.14
CA LYS A 249 -4.91 -11.07 -20.84
C LYS A 249 -6.30 -10.89 -20.20
N ALA A 250 -7.32 -11.46 -20.81
CA ALA A 250 -8.68 -11.38 -20.31
C ALA A 250 -8.83 -11.98 -18.89
N ILE A 251 -8.09 -13.05 -18.57
CA ILE A 251 -8.06 -13.62 -17.22
C ILE A 251 -7.39 -12.64 -16.24
N VAL A 252 -6.22 -12.09 -16.58
CA VAL A 252 -5.54 -11.10 -15.73
C VAL A 252 -6.43 -9.89 -15.46
N ASP A 253 -7.10 -9.38 -16.49
CA ASP A 253 -8.00 -8.21 -16.36
C ASP A 253 -9.22 -8.54 -15.49
N LYS A 254 -9.81 -9.71 -15.66
CA LYS A 254 -10.99 -10.16 -14.90
C LYS A 254 -10.76 -10.20 -13.39
N VAL A 255 -9.59 -10.66 -12.96
CA VAL A 255 -9.27 -10.83 -11.53
C VAL A 255 -8.51 -9.64 -10.91
N SER A 256 -8.25 -8.60 -11.70
CA SER A 256 -7.56 -7.36 -11.28
C SER A 256 -8.53 -6.19 -11.16
N GLY A 257 -8.01 -5.00 -10.93
CA GLY A 257 -8.83 -3.79 -10.77
C GLY A 257 -9.62 -3.79 -9.47
N LEU A 258 -10.83 -3.26 -9.50
CA LEU A 258 -11.67 -3.12 -8.29
C LEU A 258 -11.86 -4.43 -7.51
N PRO A 259 -12.10 -5.60 -8.13
CA PRO A 259 -12.19 -6.88 -7.39
C PRO A 259 -10.94 -7.20 -6.58
N LEU A 260 -9.76 -6.93 -7.12
CA LEU A 260 -8.49 -7.15 -6.43
C LEU A 260 -8.25 -6.10 -5.33
N VAL A 261 -8.60 -4.84 -5.59
CA VAL A 261 -8.56 -3.76 -4.59
C VAL A 261 -9.43 -4.11 -3.37
N GLU A 262 -10.64 -4.60 -3.60
CA GLU A 262 -11.52 -5.02 -2.51
C GLU A 262 -10.99 -6.26 -1.76
N ARG A 263 -10.33 -7.18 -2.45
CA ARG A 263 -9.65 -8.32 -1.82
C ARG A 263 -8.51 -7.83 -0.91
N TYR A 264 -7.71 -6.86 -1.38
CA TYR A 264 -6.70 -6.21 -0.55
C TYR A 264 -7.33 -5.55 0.68
N GLY A 265 -8.35 -4.72 0.47
CA GLY A 265 -9.00 -3.98 1.54
C GLY A 265 -9.56 -4.89 2.64
N LYS A 266 -10.31 -5.93 2.27
CA LYS A 266 -10.86 -6.91 3.21
C LYS A 266 -9.77 -7.68 3.95
N GLY A 267 -8.78 -8.22 3.23
CA GLY A 267 -7.67 -8.96 3.85
C GLY A 267 -6.82 -8.09 4.78
N TRP A 268 -6.69 -6.81 4.46
CA TRP A 268 -6.00 -5.81 5.28
C TRP A 268 -6.77 -5.50 6.57
N ASP A 269 -8.07 -5.24 6.46
CA ASP A 269 -8.93 -4.95 7.60
C ASP A 269 -9.01 -6.15 8.55
N GLU A 270 -9.17 -7.38 8.04
CA GLU A 270 -9.16 -8.61 8.83
C GLU A 270 -7.83 -8.84 9.55
N ALA A 271 -6.70 -8.64 8.88
CA ALA A 271 -5.38 -8.77 9.47
C ALA A 271 -5.13 -7.69 10.54
N SER A 272 -5.60 -6.47 10.31
CA SER A 272 -5.52 -5.36 11.26
C SER A 272 -6.32 -5.65 12.52
N VAL A 273 -7.55 -6.12 12.39
CA VAL A 273 -8.39 -6.53 13.54
C VAL A 273 -7.73 -7.66 14.33
N THR A 274 -7.19 -8.66 13.62
CA THR A 274 -6.49 -9.81 14.24
C THR A 274 -5.28 -9.35 15.03
N ALA A 275 -4.43 -8.52 14.44
CA ALA A 275 -3.23 -8.01 15.10
C ALA A 275 -3.58 -7.13 16.31
N ARG A 276 -4.52 -6.20 16.13
CA ARG A 276 -5.00 -5.32 17.21
C ARG A 276 -5.54 -6.10 18.40
N ASN A 277 -6.38 -7.09 18.15
CA ASN A 277 -6.97 -7.92 19.22
C ASN A 277 -5.90 -8.74 19.94
N LYS A 278 -4.93 -9.30 19.21
CA LYS A 278 -3.80 -10.01 19.83
C LYS A 278 -3.01 -9.09 20.74
N VAL A 279 -2.61 -7.91 20.24
CA VAL A 279 -1.80 -6.93 21.00
C VAL A 279 -2.57 -6.40 22.21
N LYS A 280 -3.88 -6.16 22.09
CA LYS A 280 -4.74 -5.76 23.21
C LYS A 280 -4.71 -6.77 24.38
N GLY A 281 -4.52 -8.05 24.08
CA GLY A 281 -4.43 -9.12 25.08
C GLY A 281 -3.04 -9.30 25.69
N LEU A 282 -2.02 -8.60 25.21
CA LEU A 282 -0.65 -8.74 25.71
C LEU A 282 -0.42 -7.88 26.97
N PRO A 283 0.28 -8.42 28.00
CA PRO A 283 0.63 -7.64 29.18
C PRO A 283 1.48 -6.41 28.86
N GLY A 284 1.16 -5.29 29.48
CA GLY A 284 1.92 -4.04 29.37
C GLY A 284 1.69 -3.27 28.06
N HIS A 285 0.74 -3.69 27.22
CA HIS A 285 0.32 -2.92 26.05
C HIS A 285 -0.87 -2.02 26.37
N THR A 286 -0.84 -0.80 25.85
CA THR A 286 -1.92 0.19 25.99
C THR A 286 -2.35 0.66 24.61
N LEU A 287 -3.62 0.43 24.27
CA LEU A 287 -4.25 0.90 23.04
C LEU A 287 -5.10 2.13 23.36
N THR A 288 -4.88 3.24 22.69
CA THR A 288 -5.58 4.49 22.91
C THR A 288 -6.22 4.97 21.62
N VAL A 289 -7.55 4.87 21.55
CA VAL A 289 -8.33 5.62 20.57
C VAL A 289 -8.40 7.07 21.06
N VAL A 290 -7.83 7.99 20.27
CA VAL A 290 -7.78 9.39 20.66
C VAL A 290 -9.18 10.00 20.64
N SER A 291 -9.48 10.93 21.57
CA SER A 291 -10.77 11.61 21.54
C SER A 291 -10.95 12.39 20.24
N ALA A 292 -12.20 12.50 19.75
CA ALA A 292 -12.49 13.24 18.53
C ALA A 292 -11.94 14.67 18.57
N ALA A 293 -12.09 15.39 19.69
CA ALA A 293 -11.59 16.75 19.85
C ALA A 293 -10.06 16.85 19.77
N ALA A 294 -9.33 15.91 20.41
CA ALA A 294 -7.86 15.88 20.32
C ALA A 294 -7.40 15.51 18.90
N TYR A 295 -8.12 14.61 18.24
CA TYR A 295 -7.84 14.22 16.87
C TYR A 295 -8.10 15.35 15.86
N ASP A 296 -9.19 16.09 16.01
CA ASP A 296 -9.51 17.26 15.18
C ASP A 296 -8.43 18.34 15.33
N ALA A 297 -7.88 18.53 16.55
CA ALA A 297 -6.73 19.42 16.77
C ALA A 297 -5.45 18.93 16.06
N ILE A 298 -5.21 17.61 16.01
CA ILE A 298 -4.12 17.00 15.25
C ILE A 298 -4.30 17.29 13.75
N LEU A 299 -5.48 17.02 13.18
CA LEU A 299 -5.76 17.29 11.76
C LEU A 299 -5.56 18.76 11.42
N LYS A 300 -6.05 19.67 12.26
CA LYS A 300 -5.86 21.12 12.08
C LYS A 300 -4.37 21.52 12.07
N GLN A 301 -3.56 20.97 12.98
CA GLN A 301 -2.12 21.24 13.01
C GLN A 301 -1.40 20.73 11.76
N THR A 302 -1.89 19.67 11.13
CA THR A 302 -1.31 19.06 9.92
C THR A 302 -1.77 19.71 8.60
N GLU A 303 -2.64 20.72 8.61
CA GLU A 303 -3.08 21.44 7.39
C GLU A 303 -1.89 22.07 6.61
N VAL A 304 -0.78 22.34 7.27
CA VAL A 304 0.44 22.82 6.62
C VAL A 304 0.98 21.83 5.58
N VAL A 305 0.77 20.53 5.78
CA VAL A 305 1.24 19.47 4.85
C VAL A 305 0.53 19.56 3.50
N GLU A 306 -0.77 19.89 3.51
CA GLU A 306 -1.53 20.16 2.29
C GLU A 306 -0.96 21.36 1.52
N LYS A 307 -0.69 22.46 2.22
CA LYS A 307 -0.09 23.68 1.61
C LYS A 307 1.28 23.39 0.99
N GLU A 308 2.10 22.60 1.68
CA GLU A 308 3.40 22.17 1.16
C GLU A 308 3.26 21.31 -0.09
N TRP A 309 2.31 20.34 -0.09
CA TRP A 309 2.05 19.51 -1.26
C TRP A 309 1.54 20.34 -2.45
N LEU A 310 0.62 21.28 -2.23
CA LEU A 310 0.13 22.20 -3.27
C LEU A 310 1.28 23.02 -3.88
N ALA A 311 2.21 23.51 -3.05
CA ALA A 311 3.39 24.21 -3.54
C ALA A 311 4.30 23.31 -4.38
N ASP A 312 4.53 22.06 -3.95
CA ASP A 312 5.28 21.08 -4.73
C ASP A 312 4.59 20.71 -6.06
N ALA A 313 3.28 20.53 -6.05
CA ALA A 313 2.48 20.24 -7.24
C ALA A 313 2.62 21.37 -8.29
N LYS A 314 2.59 22.63 -7.84
CA LYS A 314 2.78 23.79 -8.71
C LYS A 314 4.15 23.79 -9.39
N THR A 315 5.23 23.40 -8.69
CA THR A 315 6.57 23.31 -9.30
C THR A 315 6.68 22.25 -10.41
N LYS A 316 5.76 21.29 -10.40
CA LYS A 316 5.68 20.19 -11.39
C LYS A 316 4.60 20.43 -12.45
N ASN A 317 4.02 21.64 -12.53
CA ASN A 317 2.91 21.98 -13.42
C ASN A 317 1.67 21.08 -13.21
N ILE A 318 1.42 20.64 -11.97
CA ILE A 318 0.26 19.86 -11.60
C ILE A 318 -0.76 20.81 -10.97
N ASN A 319 -2.03 20.73 -11.43
CA ASN A 319 -3.14 21.43 -10.78
C ASN A 319 -3.52 20.71 -9.47
N GLY A 320 -2.78 21.04 -8.39
CA GLY A 320 -2.94 20.39 -7.10
C GLY A 320 -4.31 20.61 -6.47
N GLU A 321 -4.87 21.81 -6.62
CA GLU A 321 -6.20 22.16 -6.06
C GLU A 321 -7.30 21.29 -6.68
N ALA A 322 -7.28 21.14 -8.01
CA ALA A 322 -8.24 20.28 -8.70
C ALA A 322 -8.10 18.80 -8.32
N LEU A 323 -6.85 18.30 -8.17
CA LEU A 323 -6.62 16.93 -7.73
C LEU A 323 -7.09 16.70 -6.30
N LEU A 324 -6.82 17.64 -5.39
CA LEU A 324 -7.27 17.53 -4.01
C LEU A 324 -8.80 17.56 -3.90
N ALA A 325 -9.45 18.45 -4.64
CA ALA A 325 -10.90 18.49 -4.71
C ALA A 325 -11.49 17.17 -5.23
N ALA A 326 -10.89 16.60 -6.28
CA ALA A 326 -11.29 15.30 -6.84
C ALA A 326 -11.07 14.14 -5.85
N ALA A 327 -9.96 14.14 -5.11
CA ALA A 327 -9.67 13.12 -4.10
C ALA A 327 -10.71 13.16 -2.96
N ARG A 328 -11.02 14.34 -2.47
CA ARG A 328 -12.06 14.56 -1.44
C ARG A 328 -13.46 14.20 -1.95
N GLU A 329 -13.76 14.44 -3.23
CA GLU A 329 -15.02 14.02 -3.84
C GLU A 329 -15.12 12.49 -3.93
N SER A 330 -14.05 11.80 -4.36
CA SER A 330 -14.01 10.34 -4.38
C SER A 330 -14.20 9.77 -2.97
N ALA A 331 -13.59 10.38 -1.94
CA ALA A 331 -13.78 9.97 -0.54
C ALA A 331 -15.25 10.10 -0.10
N ARG A 332 -15.89 11.24 -0.36
CA ARG A 332 -17.31 11.45 0.01
C ARG A 332 -18.25 10.43 -0.61
N LYS A 333 -18.00 10.02 -1.86
CA LYS A 333 -18.84 9.03 -2.57
C LYS A 333 -18.76 7.62 -2.02
N GLN A 334 -17.71 7.30 -1.29
CA GLN A 334 -17.48 5.95 -0.73
C GLN A 334 -17.88 5.86 0.75
N THR A 335 -18.21 6.98 1.40
CA THR A 335 -18.65 7.03 2.80
C THR A 335 -20.18 7.08 2.95
N HIS A 336 -20.91 7.11 1.85
CA HIS A 336 -22.36 6.99 1.74
C HIS A 336 -22.74 5.70 1.00
#